data_1456304343edbf49dd0f4a4aa25c9995
#
_entry.id   1456304343edbf49dd0f4a4aa25c9995
#
_cell.length_a   1.000
_cell.length_b   1.000
_cell.length_c   1.000
_cell.angle_alpha   90.00
_cell.angle_beta   90.00
_cell.angle_gamma   90.00
#
_symmetry.space_group_name_H-M   'P 1'
#
loop_
_entity.id
_entity.type
_entity.pdbx_description
1 polymer ?
#
loop_
_entity_poly.entity_id
_entity_poly.type
_entity_poly.pdbx_seq_one_letter_code
_entity_poly.pdbx_strand_id
1 'polypeptide(L)'
;GSVPSCSAAGVVGARAGVVGAAMAMEAVKLLTGVGEPLMGEVGLYSALSGRWEYIPLVASVQAVPKKSAVLPQETSHKPKNHVTIRNISQDFTSSSADSKPRSMSAQDLKKMSSGENIALLDVREQVEFNAFAIDGAINLPLTELLEAARNDSLKALIERKIPANAQKIVIYCTGYTRTVEAAREIAPLEERSVYMLEGGISAWLTV
;
A
#
# COMPACT_ATOMS: atom_id res chain seq x y z
N GLY A 1 7.79 13.31 26.76
CA GLY A 1 6.36 13.05 26.86
C GLY A 1 6.13 11.61 27.28
N SER A 2 5.25 11.35 28.25
CA SER A 2 4.90 9.99 28.69
C SER A 2 4.01 9.34 27.62
N VAL A 3 4.31 8.11 27.27
CA VAL A 3 3.46 7.28 26.39
C VAL A 3 2.16 6.98 27.15
N PRO A 4 0.96 7.26 26.58
CA PRO A 4 -0.30 6.95 27.25
C PRO A 4 -0.45 5.44 27.48
N SER A 5 -1.13 5.05 28.57
CA SER A 5 -1.44 3.65 28.85
C SER A 5 -2.35 3.05 27.76
N CYS A 6 -2.31 1.74 27.57
CA CYS A 6 -3.15 1.05 26.60
C CYS A 6 -4.65 1.34 26.78
N SER A 7 -5.12 1.47 28.02
CA SER A 7 -6.51 1.84 28.33
C SER A 7 -6.83 3.26 27.92
N ALA A 8 -5.91 4.21 28.11
CA ALA A 8 -6.08 5.60 27.71
C ALA A 8 -6.00 5.78 26.17
N ALA A 9 -5.22 4.93 25.49
CA ALA A 9 -5.09 4.93 24.04
C ALA A 9 -6.15 4.07 23.33
N GLY A 10 -7.05 3.40 24.05
CA GLY A 10 -8.10 2.55 23.45
C GLY A 10 -7.56 1.30 22.75
N VAL A 11 -6.43 0.76 23.19
CA VAL A 11 -5.83 -0.43 22.55
C VAL A 11 -6.57 -1.69 22.97
N VAL A 12 -7.14 -2.39 22.01
CA VAL A 12 -7.77 -3.69 22.21
C VAL A 12 -6.70 -4.75 22.37
N GLY A 13 -6.78 -5.57 23.46
CA GLY A 13 -5.78 -6.60 23.76
C GLY A 13 -5.54 -7.62 22.65
N ALA A 14 -6.58 -7.99 21.91
CA ALA A 14 -6.47 -8.88 20.74
C ALA A 14 -5.53 -8.30 19.65
N ARG A 15 -5.52 -6.99 19.45
CA ARG A 15 -4.61 -6.31 18.51
C ARG A 15 -3.16 -6.47 18.93
N ALA A 16 -2.87 -6.31 20.22
CA ALA A 16 -1.53 -6.53 20.75
C ALA A 16 -1.07 -7.98 20.56
N GLY A 17 -1.99 -8.95 20.73
CA GLY A 17 -1.73 -10.37 20.50
C GLY A 17 -1.34 -10.68 19.05
N VAL A 18 -2.08 -10.14 18.07
CA VAL A 18 -1.78 -10.33 16.64
C VAL A 18 -0.41 -9.76 16.28
N VAL A 19 -0.11 -8.53 16.71
CA VAL A 19 1.19 -7.91 16.44
C VAL A 19 2.31 -8.65 17.15
N GLY A 20 2.11 -9.07 18.41
CA GLY A 20 3.10 -9.83 19.16
C GLY A 20 3.41 -11.21 18.53
N ALA A 21 2.39 -11.92 18.05
CA ALA A 21 2.57 -13.18 17.34
C ALA A 21 3.33 -12.98 16.02
N ALA A 22 3.01 -11.93 15.25
CA ALA A 22 3.73 -11.61 14.04
C ALA A 22 5.21 -11.29 14.33
N MET A 23 5.52 -10.49 15.34
CA MET A 23 6.90 -10.20 15.76
C MET A 23 7.65 -11.48 16.18
N ALA A 24 7.00 -12.39 16.89
CA ALA A 24 7.59 -13.67 17.26
C ALA A 24 7.93 -14.51 16.02
N MET A 25 7.07 -14.53 15.01
CA MET A 25 7.34 -15.22 13.75
C MET A 25 8.53 -14.62 12.99
N GLU A 26 8.70 -13.29 12.99
CA GLU A 26 9.89 -12.67 12.41
C GLU A 26 11.18 -13.08 13.15
N ALA A 27 11.14 -13.15 14.48
CA ALA A 27 12.25 -13.64 15.28
C ALA A 27 12.59 -15.11 14.96
N VAL A 28 11.60 -15.98 14.79
CA VAL A 28 11.80 -17.38 14.40
C VAL A 28 12.46 -17.48 13.04
N LYS A 29 12.00 -16.69 12.04
CA LYS A 29 12.62 -16.66 10.70
C LYS A 29 14.10 -16.26 10.77
N LEU A 30 14.43 -15.23 11.55
CA LEU A 30 15.81 -14.76 11.74
C LEU A 30 16.70 -15.81 12.41
N LEU A 31 16.17 -16.54 13.39
CA LEU A 31 16.94 -17.54 14.14
C LEU A 31 17.12 -18.86 13.39
N THR A 32 16.11 -19.24 12.60
CA THR A 32 16.11 -20.54 11.90
C THR A 32 16.59 -20.45 10.45
N GLY A 33 16.62 -19.26 9.87
CA GLY A 33 16.89 -19.06 8.43
C GLY A 33 15.77 -19.60 7.52
N VAL A 34 14.59 -19.93 8.07
CA VAL A 34 13.46 -20.45 7.29
C VAL A 34 12.51 -19.31 6.94
N GLY A 35 12.22 -19.14 5.64
CA GLY A 35 11.39 -18.08 5.12
C GLY A 35 12.15 -16.75 4.96
N GLU A 36 11.43 -15.70 4.56
CA GLU A 36 12.01 -14.37 4.36
C GLU A 36 11.64 -13.48 5.55
N PRO A 37 12.59 -13.04 6.37
CA PRO A 37 12.31 -12.10 7.46
C PRO A 37 12.00 -10.71 6.89
N LEU A 38 11.17 -9.98 7.61
CA LEU A 38 10.82 -8.59 7.28
C LEU A 38 12.01 -7.67 7.55
N MET A 39 12.86 -7.49 6.54
CA MET A 39 14.09 -6.69 6.63
C MET A 39 13.94 -5.39 5.85
N GLY A 40 14.11 -4.26 6.55
CA GLY A 40 14.02 -2.95 5.92
C GLY A 40 12.60 -2.47 5.65
N GLU A 41 11.61 -3.08 6.30
CA GLU A 41 10.20 -2.69 6.20
C GLU A 41 9.56 -2.63 7.59
N VAL A 42 8.48 -1.87 7.73
CA VAL A 42 7.61 -1.87 8.90
C VAL A 42 6.24 -2.44 8.51
N GLY A 43 5.80 -3.46 9.21
CA GLY A 43 4.45 -3.99 9.07
C GLY A 43 3.45 -3.18 9.91
N LEU A 44 2.41 -2.65 9.27
CA LEU A 44 1.28 -1.97 9.92
C LEU A 44 0.06 -2.89 9.88
N TYR A 45 -0.50 -3.18 11.05
CA TYR A 45 -1.73 -3.98 11.16
C TYR A 45 -2.94 -3.10 11.37
N SER A 46 -3.89 -3.13 10.43
CA SER A 46 -5.20 -2.52 10.58
C SER A 46 -6.16 -3.49 11.26
N ALA A 47 -6.46 -3.27 12.54
CA ALA A 47 -7.34 -4.16 13.30
C ALA A 47 -8.79 -4.13 12.82
N LEU A 48 -9.25 -3.03 12.21
CA LEU A 48 -10.63 -2.90 11.71
C LEU A 48 -10.84 -3.67 10.41
N SER A 49 -9.83 -3.71 9.53
CA SER A 49 -9.89 -4.44 8.26
C SER A 49 -9.23 -5.83 8.31
N GLY A 50 -8.47 -6.13 9.38
CA GLY A 50 -7.70 -7.37 9.51
C GLY A 50 -6.52 -7.45 8.52
N ARG A 51 -6.05 -6.33 7.96
CA ARG A 51 -5.04 -6.31 6.91
C ARG A 51 -3.69 -5.80 7.41
N TRP A 52 -2.63 -6.30 6.78
CA TRP A 52 -1.27 -5.83 6.95
C TRP A 52 -0.86 -4.94 5.77
N GLU A 53 -0.20 -3.84 6.07
CA GLU A 53 0.51 -3.00 5.10
C GLU A 53 1.98 -3.00 5.46
N TYR A 54 2.86 -3.06 4.45
CA TYR A 54 4.31 -3.05 4.63
C TYR A 54 4.89 -1.79 4.02
N ILE A 55 5.62 -1.03 4.84
CA ILE A 55 6.23 0.25 4.45
C ILE A 55 7.74 0.08 4.46
N PRO A 56 8.42 0.31 3.33
CA PRO A 56 9.86 0.25 3.30
C PRO A 56 10.49 1.34 4.18
N LEU A 57 11.46 0.95 5.00
CA LEU A 57 12.30 1.87 5.76
C LEU A 57 13.32 2.46 4.80
N VAL A 58 13.15 3.72 4.41
CA VAL A 58 14.18 4.46 3.67
C VAL A 58 15.32 4.77 4.63
N ALA A 59 16.43 4.05 4.51
CA ALA A 59 17.61 4.31 5.29
C ALA A 59 18.24 5.65 4.85
N SER A 60 17.95 6.72 5.56
CA SER A 60 18.72 7.96 5.49
C SER A 60 19.96 7.87 6.39
N VAL A 61 20.74 6.79 6.33
CA VAL A 61 21.99 6.67 7.09
C VAL A 61 23.03 5.89 6.29
N GLN A 62 24.21 6.48 6.23
CA GLN A 62 25.44 5.94 5.68
C GLN A 62 25.61 4.45 5.96
N ALA A 63 25.88 3.69 4.91
CA ALA A 63 26.06 2.25 4.95
C ALA A 63 27.08 1.83 6.02
N VAL A 64 26.63 1.16 7.06
CA VAL A 64 27.51 0.37 7.93
C VAL A 64 27.97 -0.83 7.09
N PRO A 65 29.29 -1.07 6.93
CA PRO A 65 29.76 -2.18 6.12
C PRO A 65 29.29 -3.51 6.71
N LYS A 66 28.57 -4.29 5.92
CA LYS A 66 28.17 -5.66 6.27
C LYS A 66 29.41 -6.50 6.47
N LYS A 67 29.75 -6.81 7.72
CA LYS A 67 30.64 -7.94 8.02
C LYS A 67 29.91 -9.21 7.63
N SER A 68 30.42 -9.87 6.61
CA SER A 68 29.98 -11.18 6.14
C SER A 68 30.17 -12.20 7.27
N ALA A 69 29.09 -12.59 7.93
CA ALA A 69 29.09 -13.78 8.78
C ALA A 69 28.88 -14.98 7.87
N VAL A 70 29.99 -15.68 7.62
CA VAL A 70 29.97 -17.01 6.96
C VAL A 70 29.34 -18.00 7.94
N LEU A 71 28.12 -18.41 7.68
CA LEU A 71 27.49 -19.54 8.36
C LEU A 71 27.90 -20.85 7.67
N PRO A 72 28.16 -21.93 8.42
CA PRO A 72 28.55 -23.21 7.82
C PRO A 72 27.40 -23.81 7.01
N GLN A 73 27.72 -24.31 5.82
CA GLN A 73 26.81 -25.08 4.99
C GLN A 73 26.53 -26.44 5.67
N GLU A 74 25.30 -26.72 6.04
CA GLU A 74 24.82 -28.06 6.32
C GLU A 74 23.79 -28.52 5.27
N THR A 75 24.22 -29.54 4.57
CA THR A 75 23.55 -30.65 3.89
C THR A 75 22.03 -30.64 3.68
N SER A 76 21.71 -30.81 2.41
CA SER A 76 20.42 -31.06 1.80
C SER A 76 19.51 -32.09 2.51
N HIS A 77 18.36 -31.63 2.97
CA HIS A 77 17.17 -32.48 3.08
C HIS A 77 16.02 -31.80 2.33
N LYS A 78 15.67 -32.37 1.18
CA LYS A 78 14.44 -31.99 0.45
C LYS A 78 13.23 -32.62 1.17
N PRO A 79 12.26 -31.84 1.64
CA PRO A 79 10.94 -32.37 1.91
C PRO A 79 10.15 -32.42 0.60
N LYS A 80 9.75 -33.62 0.22
CA LYS A 80 8.73 -33.85 -0.81
C LYS A 80 7.37 -33.53 -0.17
N ASN A 81 6.80 -32.40 -0.51
CA ASN A 81 5.33 -32.21 -0.63
C ASN A 81 5.10 -30.80 -1.17
N HIS A 82 4.97 -30.75 -2.47
CA HIS A 82 4.60 -29.55 -3.20
C HIS A 82 3.09 -29.32 -3.03
N VAL A 83 2.68 -28.45 -2.11
CA VAL A 83 1.37 -27.83 -2.17
C VAL A 83 1.47 -26.71 -3.19
N THR A 84 0.98 -26.95 -4.39
CA THR A 84 0.88 -25.93 -5.44
C THR A 84 -0.17 -24.90 -4.99
N ILE A 85 0.29 -23.78 -4.44
CA ILE A 85 -0.54 -22.59 -4.31
C ILE A 85 -0.73 -22.09 -5.74
N ARG A 86 -1.93 -22.30 -6.27
CA ARG A 86 -2.30 -21.71 -7.56
C ARG A 86 -2.23 -20.21 -7.41
N ASN A 87 -1.40 -19.59 -8.24
CA ASN A 87 -1.34 -18.14 -8.42
C ASN A 87 -2.76 -17.62 -8.73
N ILE A 88 -3.34 -16.88 -7.79
CA ILE A 88 -4.63 -16.17 -7.94
C ILE A 88 -4.49 -14.98 -8.93
N SER A 89 -3.41 -14.92 -9.67
CA SER A 89 -3.13 -13.84 -10.63
C SER A 89 -3.76 -14.04 -12.02
N GLN A 90 -4.55 -15.09 -12.28
CA GLN A 90 -4.98 -15.41 -13.65
C GLN A 90 -6.48 -15.52 -13.92
N ASP A 91 -7.37 -15.20 -12.98
CA ASP A 91 -8.83 -15.27 -13.25
C ASP A 91 -9.48 -13.89 -13.40
N PHE A 92 -8.85 -12.98 -14.14
CA PHE A 92 -9.51 -11.74 -14.61
C PHE A 92 -9.40 -11.62 -16.14
N THR A 93 -9.95 -12.61 -16.85
CA THR A 93 -10.23 -12.44 -18.29
C THR A 93 -11.72 -12.48 -18.52
N SER A 94 -12.22 -11.37 -19.00
CA SER A 94 -13.44 -11.10 -19.74
C SER A 94 -14.47 -10.22 -19.05
N SER A 95 -14.39 -8.92 -19.27
CA SER A 95 -15.44 -8.12 -19.95
C SER A 95 -15.00 -6.65 -20.00
N SER A 96 -15.16 -6.03 -21.17
CA SER A 96 -14.95 -4.62 -21.54
C SER A 96 -13.51 -4.06 -21.37
N ALA A 97 -12.83 -3.84 -22.48
CA ALA A 97 -11.40 -3.57 -22.61
C ALA A 97 -10.93 -2.16 -22.16
N ASP A 98 -11.77 -1.28 -21.61
CA ASP A 98 -11.40 0.12 -21.37
C ASP A 98 -11.50 0.64 -19.94
N SER A 99 -12.07 -0.09 -19.00
CA SER A 99 -12.27 0.40 -17.61
C SER A 99 -11.35 -0.23 -16.56
N LYS A 100 -10.29 -0.93 -16.96
CA LYS A 100 -9.38 -1.56 -15.99
C LYS A 100 -8.31 -0.55 -15.54
N PRO A 101 -8.13 -0.33 -14.21
CA PRO A 101 -7.07 0.54 -13.71
C PRO A 101 -5.69 0.02 -14.14
N ARG A 102 -4.83 0.95 -14.60
CA ARG A 102 -3.48 0.67 -15.09
C ARG A 102 -2.46 1.01 -14.02
N SER A 103 -1.30 0.37 -14.04
CA SER A 103 -0.19 0.77 -13.17
C SER A 103 0.64 1.89 -13.82
N MET A 104 1.20 2.78 -12.97
CA MET A 104 2.09 3.88 -13.37
C MET A 104 3.27 3.94 -12.42
N SER A 105 4.48 4.03 -12.94
CA SER A 105 5.67 4.21 -12.10
C SER A 105 5.80 5.66 -11.60
N ALA A 106 6.50 5.86 -10.46
CA ALA A 106 6.76 7.20 -9.94
C ALA A 106 7.61 8.04 -10.90
N GLN A 107 8.51 7.42 -11.66
CA GLN A 107 9.32 8.10 -12.66
C GLN A 107 8.47 8.61 -13.84
N ASP A 108 7.51 7.80 -14.31
CA ASP A 108 6.61 8.21 -15.39
C ASP A 108 5.68 9.31 -14.93
N LEU A 109 5.15 9.24 -13.72
CA LEU A 109 4.35 10.30 -13.13
C LEU A 109 5.12 11.62 -13.06
N LYS A 110 6.41 11.61 -12.64
CA LYS A 110 7.24 12.82 -12.61
C LYS A 110 7.48 13.43 -14.00
N LYS A 111 7.66 12.60 -15.03
CA LYS A 111 7.80 13.07 -16.42
C LYS A 111 6.52 13.71 -16.95
N MET A 112 5.36 13.15 -16.59
CA MET A 112 4.06 13.58 -17.07
C MET A 112 3.54 14.84 -16.35
N SER A 113 3.89 15.04 -15.08
CA SER A 113 3.38 16.15 -14.25
C SER A 113 3.75 17.54 -14.80
N SER A 114 4.67 17.64 -15.75
CA SER A 114 5.13 18.89 -16.33
C SER A 114 4.27 19.43 -17.50
N GLY A 115 3.23 18.73 -17.95
CA GLY A 115 2.46 19.15 -19.13
C GLY A 115 1.07 18.55 -19.31
N GLU A 116 0.64 17.61 -18.50
CA GLU A 116 -0.66 16.96 -18.64
C GLU A 116 -1.59 17.31 -17.47
N ASN A 117 -2.91 17.43 -17.76
CA ASN A 117 -3.95 17.63 -16.75
C ASN A 117 -4.20 16.31 -16.00
N ILE A 118 -3.43 16.06 -14.95
CA ILE A 118 -3.51 14.88 -14.10
C ILE A 118 -4.13 15.28 -12.75
N ALA A 119 -5.12 14.51 -12.28
CA ALA A 119 -5.58 14.57 -10.90
C ALA A 119 -4.85 13.52 -10.09
N LEU A 120 -4.05 13.95 -9.11
CA LEU A 120 -3.41 13.06 -8.13
C LEU A 120 -4.37 12.86 -6.96
N LEU A 121 -4.78 11.62 -6.70
CA LEU A 121 -5.73 11.28 -5.65
C LEU A 121 -5.03 10.50 -4.54
N ASP A 122 -4.87 11.12 -3.39
CA ASP A 122 -4.34 10.50 -2.17
C ASP A 122 -5.47 9.88 -1.37
N VAL A 123 -5.47 8.54 -1.26
CA VAL A 123 -6.52 7.81 -0.54
C VAL A 123 -6.10 7.43 0.88
N ARG A 124 -5.05 8.07 1.41
CA ARG A 124 -4.66 7.94 2.81
C ARG A 124 -5.54 8.81 3.71
N GLU A 125 -5.51 8.50 4.98
CA GLU A 125 -6.23 9.31 5.97
C GLU A 125 -5.71 10.75 6.01
N GLN A 126 -6.59 11.69 6.39
CA GLN A 126 -6.27 13.12 6.42
C GLN A 126 -5.01 13.44 7.24
N VAL A 127 -4.77 12.68 8.32
CA VAL A 127 -3.58 12.86 9.16
C VAL A 127 -2.29 12.53 8.40
N GLU A 128 -2.31 11.48 7.59
CA GLU A 128 -1.17 11.07 6.76
C GLU A 128 -0.93 12.10 5.64
N PHE A 129 -2.01 12.57 5.03
CA PHE A 129 -1.98 13.61 3.99
C PHE A 129 -1.39 14.92 4.51
N ASN A 130 -1.82 15.37 5.68
CA ASN A 130 -1.33 16.61 6.31
C ASN A 130 0.13 16.51 6.73
N ALA A 131 0.63 15.32 7.05
CA ALA A 131 2.03 15.11 7.41
C ALA A 131 2.95 15.24 6.18
N PHE A 132 2.55 14.66 5.07
CA PHE A 132 3.24 14.76 3.78
C PHE A 132 2.31 14.29 2.65
N ALA A 133 2.27 15.00 1.54
CA ALA A 133 1.57 14.61 0.33
C ALA A 133 2.40 14.98 -0.92
N ILE A 134 2.06 14.41 -2.06
CA ILE A 134 2.61 14.85 -3.35
C ILE A 134 1.97 16.21 -3.68
N ASP A 135 2.77 17.17 -4.11
CA ASP A 135 2.31 18.51 -4.43
C ASP A 135 1.15 18.48 -5.45
N GLY A 136 0.09 19.21 -5.13
CA GLY A 136 -1.11 19.27 -5.97
C GLY A 136 -2.05 18.07 -5.83
N ALA A 137 -1.76 17.13 -4.93
CA ALA A 137 -2.65 16.00 -4.67
C ALA A 137 -3.94 16.43 -3.95
N ILE A 138 -5.01 15.71 -4.26
CA ILE A 138 -6.33 15.85 -3.65
C ILE A 138 -6.51 14.71 -2.65
N ASN A 139 -6.85 15.04 -1.41
CA ASN A 139 -7.14 13.99 -0.43
C ASN A 139 -8.60 13.52 -0.53
N LEU A 140 -8.75 12.22 -0.70
CA LEU A 140 -10.01 11.51 -0.60
C LEU A 140 -9.76 10.21 0.18
N PRO A 141 -9.82 10.23 1.50
CA PRO A 141 -9.58 9.05 2.32
C PRO A 141 -10.39 7.85 1.87
N LEU A 142 -9.77 6.66 1.86
CA LEU A 142 -10.46 5.43 1.47
C LEU A 142 -11.74 5.20 2.28
N THR A 143 -11.73 5.58 3.55
CA THR A 143 -12.91 5.51 4.43
C THR A 143 -14.07 6.34 3.90
N GLU A 144 -13.84 7.62 3.50
CA GLU A 144 -14.84 8.52 2.88
C GLU A 144 -15.32 7.94 1.55
N LEU A 145 -14.39 7.43 0.73
CA LEU A 145 -14.67 6.84 -0.57
C LEU A 145 -15.60 5.62 -0.46
N LEU A 146 -15.28 4.68 0.43
CA LEU A 146 -16.06 3.47 0.63
C LEU A 146 -17.43 3.75 1.25
N GLU A 147 -17.53 4.76 2.12
CA GLU A 147 -18.82 5.21 2.64
C GLU A 147 -19.69 5.80 1.51
N ALA A 148 -19.11 6.63 0.66
CA ALA A 148 -19.81 7.19 -0.50
C ALA A 148 -20.25 6.08 -1.49
N ALA A 149 -19.42 5.04 -1.69
CA ALA A 149 -19.78 3.90 -2.53
C ALA A 149 -20.99 3.12 -1.97
N ARG A 150 -21.04 2.89 -0.65
CA ARG A 150 -22.18 2.21 0.00
C ARG A 150 -23.48 3.01 -0.10
N ASN A 151 -23.41 4.31 -0.19
CA ASN A 151 -24.56 5.23 -0.23
C ASN A 151 -24.90 5.70 -1.66
N ASP A 152 -24.37 5.05 -2.70
CA ASP A 152 -24.53 5.41 -4.11
C ASP A 152 -24.19 6.87 -4.45
N SER A 153 -23.36 7.53 -3.63
CA SER A 153 -22.96 8.92 -3.77
C SER A 153 -21.53 9.12 -4.29
N LEU A 154 -20.82 8.03 -4.58
CA LEU A 154 -19.40 8.08 -4.97
C LEU A 154 -19.18 8.87 -6.24
N LYS A 155 -20.05 8.72 -7.26
CA LYS A 155 -19.94 9.48 -8.52
C LYS A 155 -20.01 11.00 -8.28
N ALA A 156 -20.96 11.45 -7.50
CA ALA A 156 -21.10 12.87 -7.14
C ALA A 156 -19.91 13.38 -6.30
N LEU A 157 -19.35 12.53 -5.43
CA LEU A 157 -18.16 12.84 -4.66
C LEU A 157 -16.93 13.03 -5.56
N ILE A 158 -16.72 12.13 -6.52
CA ILE A 158 -15.65 12.20 -7.52
C ILE A 158 -15.77 13.47 -8.35
N GLU A 159 -16.95 13.76 -8.89
CA GLU A 159 -17.22 14.96 -9.69
C GLU A 159 -16.95 16.26 -8.93
N ARG A 160 -17.24 16.27 -7.63
CA ARG A 160 -16.98 17.42 -6.75
C ARG A 160 -15.50 17.59 -6.40
N LYS A 161 -14.77 16.49 -6.18
CA LYS A 161 -13.38 16.51 -5.69
C LYS A 161 -12.35 16.59 -6.81
N ILE A 162 -12.61 15.94 -7.94
CA ILE A 162 -11.65 15.85 -9.05
C ILE A 162 -11.96 16.92 -10.09
N PRO A 163 -10.97 17.75 -10.48
CA PRO A 163 -11.17 18.78 -11.51
C PRO A 163 -11.71 18.21 -12.82
N ALA A 164 -12.72 18.85 -13.40
CA ALA A 164 -13.35 18.40 -14.65
C ALA A 164 -12.40 18.39 -15.85
N ASN A 165 -11.35 19.22 -15.81
CA ASN A 165 -10.34 19.29 -16.86
C ASN A 165 -9.25 18.23 -16.75
N ALA A 166 -9.24 17.43 -15.68
CA ALA A 166 -8.30 16.31 -15.54
C ALA A 166 -8.58 15.26 -16.61
N GLN A 167 -7.56 14.86 -17.33
CA GLN A 167 -7.62 13.82 -18.37
C GLN A 167 -7.29 12.42 -17.82
N LYS A 168 -6.53 12.39 -16.75
CA LYS A 168 -6.07 11.17 -16.07
C LYS A 168 -6.24 11.31 -14.57
N ILE A 169 -6.55 10.20 -13.90
CA ILE A 169 -6.61 10.11 -12.46
C ILE A 169 -5.52 9.14 -12.01
N VAL A 170 -4.62 9.60 -11.16
CA VAL A 170 -3.59 8.75 -10.57
C VAL A 170 -3.87 8.62 -9.08
N ILE A 171 -4.18 7.41 -8.65
CA ILE A 171 -4.53 7.09 -7.26
C ILE A 171 -3.29 6.56 -6.56
N TYR A 172 -3.04 7.01 -5.33
CA TYR A 172 -1.95 6.51 -4.52
C TYR A 172 -2.31 6.44 -3.03
N CYS A 173 -1.59 5.58 -2.31
CA CYS A 173 -1.56 5.53 -0.85
C CYS A 173 -0.09 5.41 -0.39
N THR A 174 0.15 4.92 0.81
CA THR A 174 1.53 4.68 1.30
C THR A 174 2.24 3.60 0.49
N GLY A 175 1.58 2.47 0.22
CA GLY A 175 2.09 1.34 -0.54
C GLY A 175 1.20 1.00 -1.74
N TYR A 176 0.34 -0.02 -1.62
CA TYR A 176 -0.47 -0.50 -2.76
C TYR A 176 -1.91 -0.86 -2.41
N THR A 177 -2.17 -1.41 -1.22
CA THR A 177 -3.45 -2.06 -0.89
C THR A 177 -4.65 -1.12 -0.97
N ARG A 178 -4.57 0.05 -0.32
CA ARG A 178 -5.65 1.07 -0.35
C ARG A 178 -5.88 1.62 -1.75
N THR A 179 -4.81 1.75 -2.53
CA THR A 179 -4.88 2.19 -3.93
C THR A 179 -5.68 1.23 -4.79
N VAL A 180 -5.46 -0.08 -4.66
CA VAL A 180 -6.21 -1.11 -5.41
C VAL A 180 -7.69 -1.08 -5.05
N GLU A 181 -8.02 -0.96 -3.75
CA GLU A 181 -9.39 -0.91 -3.28
C GLU A 181 -10.11 0.34 -3.81
N ALA A 182 -9.50 1.51 -3.71
CA ALA A 182 -10.03 2.75 -4.27
C ALA A 182 -10.21 2.68 -5.80
N ALA A 183 -9.24 2.14 -6.51
CA ALA A 183 -9.30 2.03 -7.97
C ALA A 183 -10.42 1.08 -8.45
N ARG A 184 -10.76 0.05 -7.69
CA ARG A 184 -11.89 -0.84 -7.99
C ARG A 184 -13.24 -0.11 -7.94
N GLU A 185 -13.39 0.82 -7.01
CA GLU A 185 -14.62 1.59 -6.86
C GLU A 185 -14.70 2.75 -7.88
N ILE A 186 -13.56 3.42 -8.15
CA ILE A 186 -13.53 4.60 -9.02
C ILE A 186 -13.57 4.24 -10.50
N ALA A 187 -12.76 3.26 -10.95
CA ALA A 187 -12.57 2.99 -12.37
C ALA A 187 -13.87 2.65 -13.14
N PRO A 188 -14.84 1.91 -12.58
CA PRO A 188 -16.10 1.64 -13.27
C PRO A 188 -17.00 2.87 -13.47
N LEU A 189 -16.78 3.93 -12.68
CA LEU A 189 -17.59 5.16 -12.70
C LEU A 189 -16.97 6.25 -13.58
N GLU A 190 -15.74 6.03 -14.08
CA GLU A 190 -14.93 7.00 -14.77
C GLU A 190 -14.73 6.65 -16.25
N GLU A 191 -14.91 7.63 -17.12
CA GLU A 191 -14.53 7.55 -18.54
C GLU A 191 -13.05 7.90 -18.74
N ARG A 192 -12.45 8.58 -17.77
CA ARG A 192 -11.03 8.96 -17.77
C ARG A 192 -10.15 7.76 -17.45
N SER A 193 -8.92 7.78 -17.94
CA SER A 193 -7.95 6.74 -17.62
C SER A 193 -7.56 6.79 -16.14
N VAL A 194 -7.79 5.70 -15.41
CA VAL A 194 -7.45 5.55 -14.00
C VAL A 194 -6.14 4.76 -13.88
N TYR A 195 -5.20 5.32 -13.15
CA TYR A 195 -3.89 4.73 -12.87
C TYR A 195 -3.68 4.53 -11.38
N MET A 196 -2.93 3.52 -11.03
CA MET A 196 -2.45 3.24 -9.68
C MET A 196 -0.95 3.51 -9.63
N LEU A 197 -0.49 4.36 -8.71
CA LEU A 197 0.93 4.62 -8.51
C LEU A 197 1.61 3.41 -7.86
N GLU A 198 2.53 2.78 -8.60
CA GLU A 198 3.30 1.64 -8.09
C GLU A 198 4.18 2.05 -6.92
N GLY A 199 4.11 1.27 -5.82
CA GLY A 199 4.82 1.57 -4.59
C GLY A 199 4.33 2.83 -3.84
N GLY A 200 3.25 3.47 -4.33
CA GLY A 200 2.61 4.60 -3.68
C GLY A 200 3.55 5.78 -3.42
N ILE A 201 3.27 6.55 -2.35
CA ILE A 201 4.08 7.71 -1.97
C ILE A 201 5.51 7.32 -1.58
N SER A 202 5.73 6.08 -1.10
CA SER A 202 7.06 5.59 -0.76
C SER A 202 7.96 5.53 -1.99
N ALA A 203 7.46 5.05 -3.12
CA ALA A 203 8.21 5.05 -4.38
C ALA A 203 8.43 6.47 -4.92
N TRP A 204 7.47 7.38 -4.76
CA TRP A 204 7.61 8.78 -5.15
C TRP A 204 8.77 9.49 -4.44
N LEU A 205 8.98 9.19 -3.15
CA LEU A 205 10.04 9.78 -2.33
C LEU A 205 11.45 9.32 -2.72
N THR A 206 11.57 8.22 -3.46
CA THR A 206 12.87 7.60 -3.80
C THR A 206 13.40 7.96 -5.21
N VAL A 207 12.61 8.67 -6.01
CA VAL A 207 12.96 9.01 -7.42
C VAL A 207 13.27 10.48 -7.63
#